data_fe92dcbd066b9dd6133fd1f36c2cfc5f
#
_entry.id   fe92dcbd066b9dd6133fd1f36c2cfc5f
#
_cell.length_a   1.000
_cell.length_b   1.000
_cell.length_c   1.000
_cell.angle_alpha   90.00
_cell.angle_beta   90.00
_cell.angle_gamma   90.00
#
_symmetry.space_group_name_H-M   'P 1'
#
loop_
_entity.id
_entity.type
_entity.pdbx_description
1 polymer ?
#
loop_
_entity_poly.entity_id
_entity_poly.type
_entity_poly.pdbx_seq_one_letter_code
_entity_poly.pdbx_strand_id
1 'polypeptide(L)'
;MRRRVIFPNKVLPYLLLAPQLAITVVFFFWPAAQAIYYSVLLQDPFGLRTQFVWLENFRTILTDPLYLGSVQVTVIFSTAVAALPMGAALLFAVMADRKIRGTHVYRMLLMWPYAVAPAVAASLWLFIFHPDIGVIGRWLNDVGMHWDYKLSGNQALLLVILASAWKQVSYNFLFFLAGLQAIPRSVIEAASMDAGLGRTFWSIIFPLLSPMTFFLLVVNVVYAFFDTFGVIHALTDGGPAKATETLIYKVYTDGVMNLDLGGSSAQSVILMVVVITLTALQFRFIERKVHY
;
A
#
# COMPACT_ATOMS: atom_id res chain seq x y z
N MET A 1 -25.27 33.90 -6.80
CA MET A 1 -24.22 34.29 -7.78
C MET A 1 -22.86 33.95 -7.19
N ARG A 2 -22.19 32.88 -7.67
CA ARG A 2 -20.80 32.58 -7.30
C ARG A 2 -19.89 33.60 -7.98
N ARG A 3 -19.27 34.49 -7.23
CA ARG A 3 -18.16 35.33 -7.72
C ARG A 3 -17.07 34.42 -8.24
N ARG A 4 -16.86 34.33 -9.55
CA ARG A 4 -15.62 33.75 -10.11
C ARG A 4 -14.48 34.65 -9.63
N VAL A 5 -13.61 34.09 -8.80
CA VAL A 5 -12.34 34.72 -8.46
C VAL A 5 -11.48 34.66 -9.71
N ILE A 6 -11.51 35.72 -10.49
CA ILE A 6 -10.64 35.87 -11.67
C ILE A 6 -9.42 36.62 -11.16
N PHE A 7 -8.26 35.96 -11.19
CA PHE A 7 -7.00 36.64 -10.92
C PHE A 7 -6.80 37.76 -11.94
N PRO A 8 -6.65 39.03 -11.54
CA PRO A 8 -6.51 40.15 -12.48
C PRO A 8 -5.22 40.07 -13.31
N ASN A 9 -4.21 39.35 -12.79
CA ASN A 9 -2.94 39.12 -13.46
C ASN A 9 -2.87 37.68 -13.95
N LYS A 10 -2.72 37.47 -15.28
CA LYS A 10 -2.65 36.15 -15.92
C LYS A 10 -1.38 35.36 -15.54
N VAL A 11 -0.30 36.04 -15.13
CA VAL A 11 0.98 35.42 -14.82
C VAL A 11 1.03 34.94 -13.37
N LEU A 12 0.35 35.63 -12.44
CA LEU A 12 0.40 35.31 -11.02
C LEU A 12 0.06 33.86 -10.66
N PRO A 13 -0.99 33.23 -11.23
CA PRO A 13 -1.28 31.81 -10.96
C PRO A 13 -0.15 30.87 -11.35
N TYR A 14 0.49 31.11 -12.48
CA TYR A 14 1.63 30.30 -12.93
C TYR A 14 2.87 30.48 -12.05
N LEU A 15 3.13 31.69 -11.59
CA LEU A 15 4.23 32.00 -10.69
C LEU A 15 4.02 31.35 -9.31
N LEU A 16 2.79 31.29 -8.82
CA LEU A 16 2.47 30.59 -7.57
C LEU A 16 2.56 29.06 -7.71
N LEU A 17 2.27 28.51 -8.89
CA LEU A 17 2.40 27.08 -9.17
C LEU A 17 3.83 26.68 -9.53
N ALA A 18 4.67 27.60 -10.01
CA ALA A 18 6.00 27.31 -10.53
C ALA A 18 6.89 26.54 -9.56
N PRO A 19 6.98 26.87 -8.25
CA PRO A 19 7.81 26.11 -7.30
C PRO A 19 7.36 24.65 -7.20
N GLN A 20 6.05 24.41 -7.09
CA GLN A 20 5.51 23.05 -7.02
C GLN A 20 5.75 22.26 -8.32
N LEU A 21 5.53 22.91 -9.47
CA LEU A 21 5.78 22.28 -10.77
C LEU A 21 7.27 21.96 -10.97
N ALA A 22 8.15 22.87 -10.57
CA ALA A 22 9.60 22.64 -10.64
C ALA A 22 10.02 21.42 -9.79
N ILE A 23 9.55 21.33 -8.56
CA ILE A 23 9.80 20.17 -7.68
C ILE A 23 9.26 18.89 -8.34
N THR A 24 8.05 18.92 -8.86
CA THR A 24 7.44 17.76 -9.52
C THR A 24 8.23 17.33 -10.75
N VAL A 25 8.66 18.26 -11.59
CA VAL A 25 9.47 17.94 -12.78
C VAL A 25 10.82 17.35 -12.39
N VAL A 26 11.54 17.97 -11.44
CA VAL A 26 12.90 17.55 -11.06
C VAL A 26 12.90 16.24 -10.28
N PHE A 27 11.96 16.01 -9.37
CA PHE A 27 11.99 14.86 -8.47
C PHE A 27 11.08 13.71 -8.88
N PHE A 28 10.14 13.91 -9.81
CA PHE A 28 9.26 12.85 -10.31
C PHE A 28 9.50 12.57 -11.80
N PHE A 29 9.31 13.56 -12.66
CA PHE A 29 9.39 13.32 -14.09
C PHE A 29 10.83 13.05 -14.58
N TRP A 30 11.82 13.72 -14.02
CA TRP A 30 13.21 13.49 -14.39
C TRP A 30 13.70 12.08 -14.03
N PRO A 31 13.55 11.56 -12.79
CA PRO A 31 13.92 10.18 -12.47
C PRO A 31 13.12 9.15 -13.27
N ALA A 32 11.83 9.39 -13.51
CA ALA A 32 11.02 8.50 -14.35
C ALA A 32 11.54 8.43 -15.78
N ALA A 33 11.91 9.57 -16.38
CA ALA A 33 12.51 9.62 -17.70
C ALA A 33 13.87 8.92 -17.74
N GLN A 34 14.69 9.07 -16.69
CA GLN A 34 15.95 8.34 -16.56
C GLN A 34 15.72 6.83 -16.45
N ALA A 35 14.74 6.37 -15.67
CA ALA A 35 14.40 4.95 -15.58
C ALA A 35 13.99 4.39 -16.95
N ILE A 36 13.16 5.11 -17.72
CA ILE A 36 12.81 4.72 -19.10
C ILE A 36 14.04 4.67 -20.00
N TYR A 37 14.94 5.63 -19.87
CA TYR A 37 16.17 5.67 -20.67
C TYR A 37 17.12 4.50 -20.33
N TYR A 38 17.37 4.25 -19.03
CA TYR A 38 18.25 3.15 -18.60
C TYR A 38 17.63 1.77 -18.87
N SER A 39 16.31 1.64 -18.93
CA SER A 39 15.64 0.37 -19.18
C SER A 39 15.96 -0.25 -20.55
N VAL A 40 16.39 0.55 -21.51
CA VAL A 40 16.80 0.12 -22.87
C VAL A 40 18.32 0.03 -23.05
N LEU A 41 19.06 0.22 -21.97
CA LEU A 41 20.53 0.16 -21.95
C LEU A 41 21.00 -1.05 -21.14
N LEU A 42 22.05 -1.69 -21.63
CA LEU A 42 22.88 -2.59 -20.84
C LEU A 42 24.11 -1.81 -20.39
N GLN A 43 24.21 -1.62 -19.08
CA GLN A 43 25.32 -0.89 -18.48
C GLN A 43 26.14 -1.84 -17.61
N ASP A 44 27.46 -1.79 -17.77
CA ASP A 44 28.42 -2.45 -16.89
C ASP A 44 28.27 -1.88 -15.46
N PRO A 45 28.38 -2.71 -14.40
CA PRO A 45 28.29 -2.28 -12.99
C PRO A 45 29.18 -1.10 -12.63
N PHE A 46 30.31 -0.92 -13.31
CA PHE A 46 31.22 0.20 -13.12
C PHE A 46 30.95 1.41 -14.03
N GLY A 47 29.91 1.33 -14.89
CA GLY A 47 29.55 2.42 -15.80
C GLY A 47 30.53 2.68 -16.95
N LEU A 48 31.52 1.79 -17.18
CA LEU A 48 32.56 1.96 -18.17
C LEU A 48 32.09 1.64 -19.60
N ARG A 49 31.08 0.79 -19.73
CA ARG A 49 30.50 0.40 -21.02
C ARG A 49 28.98 0.51 -20.94
N THR A 50 28.40 1.18 -21.92
CA THR A 50 26.95 1.28 -22.10
C THR A 50 26.63 0.87 -23.54
N GLN A 51 25.70 -0.09 -23.67
CA GLN A 51 25.25 -0.59 -24.96
C GLN A 51 23.73 -0.42 -25.05
N PHE A 52 23.22 0.03 -26.17
CA PHE A 52 21.78 0.12 -26.42
C PHE A 52 21.25 -1.25 -26.83
N VAL A 53 20.35 -1.83 -26.03
CA VAL A 53 19.86 -3.20 -26.19
C VAL A 53 18.34 -3.29 -26.45
N TRP A 54 17.67 -2.15 -26.75
CA TRP A 54 16.24 -2.09 -27.02
C TRP A 54 15.42 -2.72 -25.88
N LEU A 55 14.65 -3.76 -26.19
CA LEU A 55 13.74 -4.45 -25.25
C LEU A 55 14.34 -5.72 -24.63
N GLU A 56 15.63 -5.98 -24.78
CA GLU A 56 16.27 -7.21 -24.28
C GLU A 56 16.19 -7.31 -22.75
N ASN A 57 16.37 -6.19 -22.02
CA ASN A 57 16.19 -6.19 -20.56
C ASN A 57 14.78 -6.65 -20.16
N PHE A 58 13.75 -6.15 -20.86
CA PHE A 58 12.36 -6.57 -20.60
C PHE A 58 12.14 -8.04 -20.90
N ARG A 59 12.69 -8.56 -21.99
CA ARG A 59 12.59 -9.97 -22.35
C ARG A 59 13.26 -10.85 -21.30
N THR A 60 14.47 -10.52 -20.90
CA THR A 60 15.22 -11.26 -19.87
C THR A 60 14.44 -11.31 -18.56
N ILE A 61 13.94 -10.18 -18.09
CA ILE A 61 13.17 -10.09 -16.84
C ILE A 61 11.87 -10.92 -16.92
N LEU A 62 11.09 -10.78 -17.98
CA LEU A 62 9.82 -11.48 -18.13
C LEU A 62 9.97 -13.00 -18.29
N THR A 63 11.16 -13.50 -18.59
CA THR A 63 11.49 -14.91 -18.66
C THR A 63 12.24 -15.44 -17.44
N ASP A 64 12.67 -14.56 -16.53
CA ASP A 64 13.38 -14.92 -15.31
C ASP A 64 12.41 -15.54 -14.26
N PRO A 65 12.61 -16.81 -13.87
CA PRO A 65 11.80 -17.45 -12.84
C PRO A 65 11.79 -16.72 -11.49
N LEU A 66 12.90 -16.05 -11.13
CA LEU A 66 12.99 -15.28 -9.89
C LEU A 66 12.11 -14.03 -9.94
N TYR A 67 12.08 -13.35 -11.08
CA TYR A 67 11.18 -12.22 -11.27
C TYR A 67 9.70 -12.64 -11.22
N LEU A 68 9.35 -13.74 -11.88
CA LEU A 68 7.98 -14.29 -11.85
C LEU A 68 7.59 -14.71 -10.43
N GLY A 69 8.53 -15.24 -9.64
CA GLY A 69 8.34 -15.49 -8.20
C GLY A 69 8.00 -14.22 -7.42
N SER A 70 8.75 -13.13 -7.66
CA SER A 70 8.49 -11.84 -7.02
C SER A 70 7.15 -11.21 -7.46
N VAL A 71 6.72 -11.45 -8.70
CA VAL A 71 5.36 -11.07 -9.16
C VAL A 71 4.29 -11.80 -8.34
N GLN A 72 4.43 -13.13 -8.18
CA GLN A 72 3.48 -13.91 -7.38
C GLN A 72 3.44 -13.45 -5.92
N VAL A 73 4.60 -13.25 -5.29
CA VAL A 73 4.68 -12.71 -3.93
C VAL A 73 3.99 -11.35 -3.84
N THR A 74 4.23 -10.46 -4.81
CA THR A 74 3.61 -9.13 -4.84
C THR A 74 2.09 -9.20 -4.94
N VAL A 75 1.55 -10.07 -5.79
CA VAL A 75 0.09 -10.22 -5.96
C VAL A 75 -0.56 -10.73 -4.67
N ILE A 76 0.01 -11.76 -4.04
CA ILE A 76 -0.49 -12.30 -2.77
C ILE A 76 -0.40 -11.24 -1.67
N PHE A 77 0.76 -10.63 -1.52
CA PHE A 77 1.04 -9.62 -0.52
C PHE A 77 0.14 -8.40 -0.68
N SER A 78 0.09 -7.80 -1.88
CA SER A 78 -0.70 -6.58 -2.11
C SER A 78 -2.20 -6.81 -1.96
N THR A 79 -2.70 -7.97 -2.38
CA THR A 79 -4.11 -8.33 -2.16
C THR A 79 -4.43 -8.45 -0.68
N ALA A 80 -3.58 -9.13 0.10
CA ALA A 80 -3.76 -9.28 1.53
C ALA A 80 -3.65 -7.93 2.27
N VAL A 81 -2.62 -7.13 1.96
CA VAL A 81 -2.36 -5.82 2.59
C VAL A 81 -3.40 -4.76 2.19
N ALA A 82 -4.07 -4.91 1.05
CA ALA A 82 -5.21 -4.05 0.71
C ALA A 82 -6.51 -4.52 1.39
N ALA A 83 -6.83 -5.82 1.32
CA ALA A 83 -8.12 -6.34 1.77
C ALA A 83 -8.24 -6.44 3.30
N LEU A 84 -7.24 -6.99 3.99
CA LEU A 84 -7.31 -7.23 5.43
C LEU A 84 -7.50 -5.94 6.25
N PRO A 85 -6.69 -4.87 6.05
CA PRO A 85 -6.87 -3.65 6.82
C PRO A 85 -8.18 -2.94 6.50
N MET A 86 -8.65 -2.96 5.25
CA MET A 86 -9.94 -2.37 4.89
C MET A 86 -11.10 -3.08 5.61
N GLY A 87 -11.12 -4.42 5.58
CA GLY A 87 -12.15 -5.21 6.26
C GLY A 87 -12.14 -5.01 7.77
N ALA A 88 -10.96 -5.11 8.40
CA ALA A 88 -10.80 -4.90 9.83
C ALA A 88 -11.16 -3.47 10.25
N ALA A 89 -10.69 -2.47 9.50
CA ALA A 89 -10.96 -1.06 9.80
C ALA A 89 -12.45 -0.71 9.66
N LEU A 90 -13.14 -1.24 8.66
CA LEU A 90 -14.57 -1.06 8.49
C LEU A 90 -15.33 -1.63 9.69
N LEU A 91 -14.99 -2.86 10.10
CA LEU A 91 -15.57 -3.48 11.28
C LEU A 91 -15.37 -2.62 12.54
N PHE A 92 -14.12 -2.19 12.79
CA PHE A 92 -13.79 -1.35 13.94
C PHE A 92 -14.47 0.02 13.88
N ALA A 93 -14.60 0.62 12.70
CA ALA A 93 -15.28 1.90 12.52
C ALA A 93 -16.78 1.80 12.82
N VAL A 94 -17.44 0.74 12.35
CA VAL A 94 -18.85 0.47 12.67
C VAL A 94 -19.05 0.23 14.17
N MET A 95 -18.12 -0.46 14.83
CA MET A 95 -18.17 -0.65 16.28
C MET A 95 -17.94 0.68 17.03
N ALA A 96 -17.00 1.49 16.58
CA ALA A 96 -16.63 2.77 17.21
C ALA A 96 -17.65 3.90 16.96
N ASP A 97 -18.49 3.78 15.93
CA ASP A 97 -19.58 4.75 15.68
C ASP A 97 -20.75 4.58 16.65
N ARG A 98 -20.87 3.43 17.28
CA ARG A 98 -21.87 3.19 18.33
C ARG A 98 -21.50 4.00 19.59
N LYS A 99 -22.52 4.46 20.34
CA LYS A 99 -22.33 5.15 21.62
C LYS A 99 -21.93 4.15 22.72
N ILE A 100 -20.63 3.81 22.78
CA ILE A 100 -20.07 2.89 23.77
C ILE A 100 -19.28 3.70 24.82
N ARG A 101 -19.34 3.29 26.09
CA ARG A 101 -18.47 3.87 27.13
C ARG A 101 -17.00 3.61 26.78
N GLY A 102 -16.15 4.64 26.88
CA GLY A 102 -14.71 4.52 26.55
C GLY A 102 -14.35 4.66 25.07
N THR A 103 -15.28 5.06 24.20
CA THR A 103 -15.05 5.23 22.76
C THR A 103 -13.82 6.09 22.44
N HIS A 104 -13.52 7.09 23.25
CA HIS A 104 -12.35 7.97 23.05
C HIS A 104 -11.03 7.19 23.19
N VAL A 105 -10.89 6.38 24.25
CA VAL A 105 -9.68 5.56 24.47
C VAL A 105 -9.53 4.53 23.36
N TYR A 106 -10.61 3.87 22.99
CA TYR A 106 -10.62 2.87 21.92
C TYR A 106 -10.19 3.47 20.57
N ARG A 107 -10.73 4.65 20.21
CA ARG A 107 -10.34 5.37 18.99
C ARG A 107 -8.85 5.76 19.02
N MET A 108 -8.36 6.26 20.14
CA MET A 108 -6.96 6.64 20.29
C MET A 108 -6.02 5.43 20.13
N LEU A 109 -6.35 4.29 20.72
CA LEU A 109 -5.58 3.05 20.59
C LEU A 109 -5.57 2.51 19.15
N LEU A 110 -6.68 2.65 18.41
CA LEU A 110 -6.75 2.25 17.01
C LEU A 110 -6.00 3.20 16.07
N MET A 111 -5.87 4.49 16.42
CA MET A 111 -5.18 5.48 15.59
C MET A 111 -3.66 5.49 15.81
N TRP A 112 -3.19 5.05 16.97
CA TRP A 112 -1.79 5.11 17.36
C TRP A 112 -0.82 4.42 16.38
N PRO A 113 -1.09 3.22 15.81
CA PRO A 113 -0.17 2.57 14.89
C PRO A 113 0.21 3.38 13.66
N TYR A 114 -0.67 4.26 13.21
CA TYR A 114 -0.39 5.15 12.07
C TYR A 114 0.78 6.11 12.33
N ALA A 115 0.92 6.57 13.56
CA ALA A 115 1.99 7.50 13.94
C ALA A 115 3.39 6.85 14.01
N VAL A 116 3.47 5.51 14.00
CA VAL A 116 4.73 4.78 14.12
C VAL A 116 5.44 4.74 12.76
N ALA A 117 6.72 5.13 12.72
CA ALA A 117 7.54 5.03 11.52
C ALA A 117 7.63 3.54 11.03
N PRO A 118 7.65 3.27 9.71
CA PRO A 118 7.64 1.91 9.18
C PRO A 118 8.76 1.01 9.74
N ALA A 119 9.98 1.53 9.81
CA ALA A 119 11.13 0.77 10.33
C ALA A 119 10.99 0.46 11.82
N VAL A 120 10.44 1.40 12.62
CA VAL A 120 10.20 1.18 14.05
C VAL A 120 9.08 0.14 14.24
N ALA A 121 8.01 0.22 13.47
CA ALA A 121 6.96 -0.79 13.47
C ALA A 121 7.54 -2.18 13.16
N ALA A 122 8.34 -2.29 12.10
CA ALA A 122 8.99 -3.53 11.71
C ALA A 122 9.88 -4.10 12.84
N SER A 123 10.69 -3.25 13.48
CA SER A 123 11.54 -3.68 14.62
C SER A 123 10.70 -4.19 15.80
N LEU A 124 9.58 -3.53 16.13
CA LEU A 124 8.67 -4.01 17.18
C LEU A 124 8.10 -5.40 16.84
N TRP A 125 7.64 -5.59 15.61
CA TRP A 125 7.12 -6.87 15.14
C TRP A 125 8.20 -7.96 15.15
N LEU A 126 9.43 -7.63 14.73
CA LEU A 126 10.58 -8.52 14.76
C LEU A 126 10.85 -9.05 16.19
N PHE A 127 10.87 -8.15 17.19
CA PHE A 127 11.11 -8.55 18.58
C PHE A 127 9.93 -9.35 19.16
N ILE A 128 8.70 -8.94 18.92
CA ILE A 128 7.51 -9.60 19.48
C ILE A 128 7.33 -11.01 18.93
N PHE A 129 7.61 -11.22 17.63
CA PHE A 129 7.44 -12.49 16.93
C PHE A 129 8.72 -13.32 16.82
N HIS A 130 9.84 -12.87 17.42
CA HIS A 130 11.09 -13.64 17.39
C HIS A 130 10.89 -15.04 17.99
N PRO A 131 11.32 -16.14 17.31
CA PRO A 131 11.02 -17.49 17.76
C PRO A 131 11.48 -17.80 19.20
N ASP A 132 12.69 -17.33 19.57
CA ASP A 132 13.34 -17.70 20.83
C ASP A 132 13.09 -16.71 21.98
N ILE A 133 12.99 -15.41 21.68
CA ILE A 133 12.91 -14.35 22.70
C ILE A 133 11.60 -13.58 22.68
N GLY A 134 10.85 -13.63 21.56
CA GLY A 134 9.60 -12.89 21.40
C GLY A 134 8.46 -13.51 22.22
N VAL A 135 7.63 -12.66 22.81
CA VAL A 135 6.50 -13.11 23.63
C VAL A 135 5.50 -13.91 22.78
N ILE A 136 5.13 -13.39 21.60
CA ILE A 136 4.19 -14.08 20.71
C ILE A 136 4.88 -15.26 20.01
N GLY A 137 6.13 -15.11 19.56
CA GLY A 137 6.86 -16.20 18.92
C GLY A 137 6.98 -17.44 19.83
N ARG A 138 7.35 -17.26 21.09
CA ARG A 138 7.37 -18.36 22.07
C ARG A 138 5.99 -18.95 22.33
N TRP A 139 5.00 -18.12 22.55
CA TRP A 139 3.62 -18.59 22.77
C TRP A 139 3.12 -19.45 21.60
N LEU A 140 3.39 -19.04 20.34
CA LEU A 140 3.05 -19.84 19.15
C LEU A 140 3.77 -21.21 19.15
N ASN A 141 5.03 -21.25 19.59
CA ASN A 141 5.80 -22.50 19.71
C ASN A 141 5.28 -23.37 20.85
N ASP A 142 4.91 -22.79 21.99
CA ASP A 142 4.35 -23.51 23.13
C ASP A 142 2.99 -24.18 22.79
N VAL A 143 2.19 -23.57 21.91
CA VAL A 143 0.95 -24.19 21.40
C VAL A 143 1.18 -25.15 20.22
N GLY A 144 2.43 -25.44 19.86
CA GLY A 144 2.81 -26.46 18.85
C GLY A 144 2.77 -25.98 17.40
N MET A 145 2.75 -24.68 17.13
CA MET A 145 2.72 -24.14 15.75
C MET A 145 4.08 -24.17 15.02
N HIS A 146 5.19 -24.54 15.69
CA HIS A 146 6.55 -24.51 15.14
C HIS A 146 6.87 -23.20 14.41
N TRP A 147 6.64 -22.08 15.10
CA TRP A 147 6.83 -20.75 14.55
C TRP A 147 8.31 -20.42 14.38
N ASP A 148 8.75 -20.30 13.13
CA ASP A 148 10.07 -19.76 12.79
C ASP A 148 10.02 -19.07 11.41
N TYR A 149 9.74 -17.79 11.41
CA TYR A 149 9.69 -16.98 10.18
C TYR A 149 11.07 -16.83 9.51
N LYS A 150 12.17 -17.13 10.19
CA LYS A 150 13.50 -17.07 9.59
C LYS A 150 13.78 -18.27 8.69
N LEU A 151 13.13 -19.40 8.95
CA LEU A 151 13.27 -20.63 8.18
C LEU A 151 12.07 -20.90 7.24
N SER A 152 10.88 -20.41 7.60
CA SER A 152 9.64 -20.64 6.84
C SER A 152 9.21 -19.40 6.06
N GLY A 153 9.28 -19.48 4.72
CA GLY A 153 8.86 -18.38 3.83
C GLY A 153 7.40 -17.98 3.99
N ASN A 154 6.50 -18.93 4.23
CA ASN A 154 5.07 -18.63 4.45
C ASN A 154 4.84 -17.88 5.75
N GLN A 155 5.57 -18.21 6.81
CA GLN A 155 5.48 -17.51 8.09
C GLN A 155 6.10 -16.11 7.99
N ALA A 156 7.20 -15.97 7.27
CA ALA A 156 7.80 -14.67 6.97
C ALA A 156 6.84 -13.77 6.19
N LEU A 157 6.22 -14.28 5.13
CA LEU A 157 5.25 -13.54 4.33
C LEU A 157 4.03 -13.14 5.18
N LEU A 158 3.52 -14.04 6.01
CA LEU A 158 2.43 -13.76 6.94
C LEU A 158 2.80 -12.63 7.92
N LEU A 159 4.01 -12.69 8.49
CA LEU A 159 4.51 -11.68 9.43
C LEU A 159 4.57 -10.29 8.77
N VAL A 160 5.12 -10.21 7.56
CA VAL A 160 5.23 -8.94 6.82
C VAL A 160 3.84 -8.40 6.44
N ILE A 161 2.90 -9.29 6.04
CA ILE A 161 1.51 -8.91 5.77
C ILE A 161 0.85 -8.35 7.03
N LEU A 162 0.96 -9.03 8.17
CA LEU A 162 0.35 -8.58 9.42
C LEU A 162 0.93 -7.25 9.92
N ALA A 163 2.25 -7.08 9.86
CA ALA A 163 2.91 -5.83 10.24
C ALA A 163 2.49 -4.64 9.35
N SER A 164 2.40 -4.86 8.03
CA SER A 164 1.95 -3.86 7.08
C SER A 164 0.46 -3.54 7.25
N ALA A 165 -0.37 -4.58 7.41
CA ALA A 165 -1.80 -4.44 7.62
C ALA A 165 -2.12 -3.70 8.92
N TRP A 166 -1.43 -4.00 10.02
CA TRP A 166 -1.61 -3.36 11.31
C TRP A 166 -1.50 -1.82 11.23
N LYS A 167 -0.51 -1.31 10.54
CA LYS A 167 -0.38 0.13 10.31
C LYS A 167 -1.55 0.67 9.48
N GLN A 168 -1.91 -0.03 8.43
CA GLN A 168 -2.90 0.41 7.47
C GLN A 168 -4.33 0.34 8.01
N VAL A 169 -4.61 -0.56 8.98
CA VAL A 169 -5.89 -0.58 9.73
C VAL A 169 -6.18 0.78 10.35
N SER A 170 -5.19 1.44 10.96
CA SER A 170 -5.36 2.73 11.61
C SER A 170 -5.76 3.83 10.64
N TYR A 171 -5.11 3.88 9.48
CA TYR A 171 -5.42 4.82 8.41
C TYR A 171 -6.85 4.61 7.88
N ASN A 172 -7.16 3.38 7.50
CA ASN A 172 -8.50 3.03 6.99
C ASN A 172 -9.60 3.29 8.04
N PHE A 173 -9.33 2.98 9.31
CA PHE A 173 -10.26 3.22 10.40
C PHE A 173 -10.65 4.69 10.52
N LEU A 174 -9.67 5.60 10.44
CA LEU A 174 -9.93 7.04 10.51
C LEU A 174 -10.89 7.50 9.42
N PHE A 175 -10.65 7.08 8.19
CA PHE A 175 -11.46 7.48 7.04
C PHE A 175 -12.85 6.81 7.04
N PHE A 176 -12.95 5.53 7.37
CA PHE A 176 -14.25 4.88 7.48
C PHE A 176 -15.09 5.48 8.60
N LEU A 177 -14.47 5.79 9.74
CA LEU A 177 -15.17 6.45 10.84
C LEU A 177 -15.69 7.84 10.45
N ALA A 178 -14.88 8.63 9.75
CA ALA A 178 -15.27 9.94 9.24
C ALA A 178 -16.42 9.80 8.21
N GLY A 179 -16.34 8.82 7.31
CA GLY A 179 -17.39 8.53 6.34
C GLY A 179 -18.71 8.12 7.00
N LEU A 180 -18.65 7.24 8.02
CA LEU A 180 -19.85 6.84 8.80
C LEU A 180 -20.49 8.05 9.50
N GLN A 181 -19.69 8.93 10.08
CA GLN A 181 -20.17 10.12 10.79
C GLN A 181 -20.73 11.21 9.86
N ALA A 182 -20.38 11.17 8.57
CA ALA A 182 -20.93 12.07 7.57
C ALA A 182 -22.34 11.67 7.11
N ILE A 183 -22.79 10.44 7.35
CA ILE A 183 -24.15 9.97 7.01
C ILE A 183 -25.16 10.61 7.97
N PRO A 184 -26.19 11.31 7.47
CA PRO A 184 -27.23 11.88 8.31
C PRO A 184 -27.93 10.80 9.16
N ARG A 185 -28.05 11.04 10.46
CA ARG A 185 -28.71 10.08 11.38
C ARG A 185 -30.15 9.78 11.02
N SER A 186 -30.87 10.75 10.48
CA SER A 186 -32.24 10.58 9.99
C SER A 186 -32.36 9.48 8.93
N VAL A 187 -31.35 9.31 8.07
CA VAL A 187 -31.32 8.25 7.05
C VAL A 187 -31.15 6.89 7.73
N ILE A 188 -30.28 6.79 8.72
CA ILE A 188 -30.02 5.54 9.45
C ILE A 188 -31.25 5.15 10.30
N GLU A 189 -31.89 6.13 10.97
CA GLU A 189 -33.07 5.93 11.79
C GLU A 189 -34.27 5.47 10.93
N ALA A 190 -34.53 6.15 9.80
CA ALA A 190 -35.59 5.74 8.86
C ALA A 190 -35.35 4.30 8.35
N ALA A 191 -34.15 3.98 7.95
CA ALA A 191 -33.78 2.66 7.46
C ALA A 191 -33.93 1.55 8.52
N SER A 192 -33.66 1.88 9.79
CA SER A 192 -33.76 0.92 10.90
C SER A 192 -35.20 0.60 11.27
N MET A 193 -36.18 1.40 10.85
CA MET A 193 -37.60 1.10 11.03
C MET A 193 -38.12 0.01 10.09
N ASP A 194 -37.52 -0.04 8.88
CA ASP A 194 -37.98 -0.93 7.79
C ASP A 194 -37.17 -2.23 7.72
N ALA A 195 -35.95 -2.26 8.28
CA ALA A 195 -35.03 -3.38 8.15
C ALA A 195 -34.17 -3.60 9.40
N GLY A 196 -33.78 -4.87 9.63
CA GLY A 196 -32.79 -5.22 10.68
C GLY A 196 -31.41 -4.65 10.39
N LEU A 197 -30.57 -4.52 11.44
CA LEU A 197 -29.25 -3.86 11.41
C LEU A 197 -28.34 -4.33 10.27
N GLY A 198 -28.27 -5.64 10.00
CA GLY A 198 -27.42 -6.17 8.92
C GLY A 198 -27.89 -5.75 7.53
N ARG A 199 -29.21 -5.76 7.30
CA ARG A 199 -29.79 -5.35 6.02
C ARG A 199 -29.63 -3.84 5.81
N THR A 200 -29.85 -3.04 6.84
CA THR A 200 -29.62 -1.59 6.83
C THR A 200 -28.16 -1.27 6.49
N PHE A 201 -27.21 -2.01 7.08
CA PHE A 201 -25.79 -1.82 6.78
C PHE A 201 -25.47 -2.07 5.30
N TRP A 202 -25.80 -3.26 4.77
CA TRP A 202 -25.42 -3.64 3.42
C TRP A 202 -26.22 -2.92 2.31
N SER A 203 -27.50 -2.56 2.59
CA SER A 203 -28.36 -1.95 1.57
C SER A 203 -28.31 -0.42 1.57
N ILE A 204 -27.89 0.23 2.67
CA ILE A 204 -27.93 1.68 2.79
C ILE A 204 -26.58 2.26 3.23
N ILE A 205 -26.03 1.81 4.38
CA ILE A 205 -24.82 2.41 4.94
C ILE A 205 -23.62 2.13 4.03
N PHE A 206 -23.39 0.87 3.65
CA PHE A 206 -22.25 0.50 2.81
C PHE A 206 -22.26 1.13 1.41
N PRO A 207 -23.38 1.20 0.69
CA PRO A 207 -23.46 1.99 -0.55
C PRO A 207 -23.15 3.47 -0.37
N LEU A 208 -23.59 4.11 0.71
CA LEU A 208 -23.26 5.50 1.02
C LEU A 208 -21.78 5.69 1.40
N LEU A 209 -21.10 4.64 1.87
CA LEU A 209 -19.67 4.64 2.12
C LEU A 209 -18.84 4.32 0.86
N SER A 210 -19.47 4.02 -0.27
CA SER A 210 -18.76 3.59 -1.47
C SER A 210 -17.71 4.59 -1.98
N PRO A 211 -17.89 5.94 -1.90
CA PRO A 211 -16.83 6.89 -2.26
C PRO A 211 -15.59 6.73 -1.38
N MET A 212 -15.80 6.57 -0.07
CA MET A 212 -14.71 6.37 0.88
C MET A 212 -14.03 5.03 0.69
N THR A 213 -14.80 3.95 0.47
CA THR A 213 -14.29 2.62 0.18
C THR A 213 -13.45 2.60 -1.09
N PHE A 214 -13.90 3.29 -2.14
CA PHE A 214 -13.15 3.43 -3.39
C PHE A 214 -11.83 4.18 -3.18
N PHE A 215 -11.89 5.33 -2.52
CA PHE A 215 -10.68 6.11 -2.18
C PHE A 215 -9.67 5.26 -1.41
N LEU A 216 -10.12 4.56 -0.36
CA LEU A 216 -9.26 3.70 0.45
C LEU A 216 -8.69 2.54 -0.36
N LEU A 217 -9.47 1.94 -1.27
CA LEU A 217 -8.96 0.88 -2.14
C LEU A 217 -7.79 1.36 -3.00
N VAL A 218 -7.91 2.54 -3.62
CA VAL A 218 -6.82 3.13 -4.41
C VAL A 218 -5.58 3.36 -3.55
N VAL A 219 -5.75 4.00 -2.39
CA VAL A 219 -4.64 4.30 -1.47
C VAL A 219 -3.98 3.02 -0.95
N ASN A 220 -4.77 1.98 -0.59
CA ASN A 220 -4.21 0.72 -0.09
C ASN A 220 -3.44 -0.05 -1.17
N VAL A 221 -3.88 -0.01 -2.43
CA VAL A 221 -3.12 -0.60 -3.54
C VAL A 221 -1.78 0.12 -3.71
N VAL A 222 -1.78 1.45 -3.77
CA VAL A 222 -0.55 2.24 -3.88
C VAL A 222 0.39 1.95 -2.69
N TYR A 223 -0.13 1.96 -1.47
CA TYR A 223 0.61 1.61 -0.26
C TYR A 223 1.26 0.23 -0.35
N ALA A 224 0.51 -0.79 -0.76
CA ALA A 224 1.01 -2.16 -0.84
C ALA A 224 2.13 -2.32 -1.87
N PHE A 225 2.11 -1.55 -2.96
CA PHE A 225 3.14 -1.63 -4.00
C PHE A 225 4.39 -0.82 -3.69
N PHE A 226 4.30 0.31 -2.95
CA PHE A 226 5.42 1.24 -2.81
C PHE A 226 5.85 1.49 -1.36
N ASP A 227 4.91 1.65 -0.43
CA ASP A 227 5.22 2.12 0.93
C ASP A 227 5.62 1.00 1.90
N THR A 228 5.54 -0.26 1.48
CA THR A 228 5.85 -1.43 2.30
C THR A 228 7.31 -1.83 2.27
N PHE A 229 8.14 -1.23 1.40
CA PHE A 229 9.57 -1.50 1.30
C PHE A 229 10.28 -1.47 2.65
N GLY A 230 10.08 -0.42 3.45
CA GLY A 230 10.74 -0.28 4.75
C GLY A 230 10.36 -1.36 5.77
N VAL A 231 9.15 -1.89 5.68
CA VAL A 231 8.70 -3.00 6.55
C VAL A 231 9.35 -4.30 6.12
N ILE A 232 9.37 -4.61 4.82
CA ILE A 232 9.99 -5.81 4.27
C ILE A 232 11.50 -5.82 4.57
N HIS A 233 12.18 -4.72 4.28
CA HIS A 233 13.62 -4.58 4.50
C HIS A 233 14.00 -4.78 5.97
N ALA A 234 13.28 -4.16 6.90
CA ALA A 234 13.61 -4.25 8.31
C ALA A 234 13.18 -5.56 8.99
N LEU A 235 12.16 -6.27 8.48
CA LEU A 235 11.66 -7.51 9.08
C LEU A 235 12.36 -8.76 8.55
N THR A 236 12.51 -8.87 7.24
CA THR A 236 12.87 -10.12 6.57
C THR A 236 13.99 -9.98 5.55
N ASP A 237 14.32 -8.74 5.15
CA ASP A 237 15.31 -8.46 4.11
C ASP A 237 15.03 -9.26 2.80
N GLY A 238 13.75 -9.40 2.46
CA GLY A 238 13.27 -10.19 1.30
C GLY A 238 13.25 -11.70 1.52
N GLY A 239 13.79 -12.21 2.63
CA GLY A 239 13.95 -13.64 2.93
C GLY A 239 12.78 -14.30 3.69
N PRO A 240 12.95 -15.58 4.08
CA PRO A 240 13.96 -16.52 3.61
C PRO A 240 13.74 -16.94 2.16
N ALA A 241 14.81 -17.28 1.44
CA ALA A 241 14.77 -17.77 0.05
C ALA A 241 13.89 -16.92 -0.88
N LYS A 242 13.90 -15.59 -0.73
CA LYS A 242 13.10 -14.61 -1.51
C LYS A 242 11.59 -14.70 -1.29
N ALA A 243 11.12 -15.35 -0.23
CA ALA A 243 9.69 -15.55 0.03
C ALA A 243 8.93 -14.25 0.34
N THR A 244 9.61 -13.16 0.68
CA THR A 244 9.03 -11.83 0.91
C THR A 244 9.58 -10.78 -0.05
N GLU A 245 10.28 -11.21 -1.11
CA GLU A 245 10.83 -10.33 -2.14
C GLU A 245 9.71 -9.85 -3.07
N THR A 246 9.07 -8.73 -2.73
CA THR A 246 8.12 -8.05 -3.60
C THR A 246 8.82 -7.36 -4.77
N LEU A 247 8.07 -6.96 -5.82
CA LEU A 247 8.65 -6.28 -6.98
C LEU A 247 9.44 -5.02 -6.62
N ILE A 248 8.93 -4.20 -5.69
CA ILE A 248 9.67 -3.01 -5.24
C ILE A 248 10.97 -3.38 -4.53
N TYR A 249 10.95 -4.47 -3.74
CA TYR A 249 12.13 -4.96 -3.06
C TYR A 249 13.16 -5.53 -4.04
N LYS A 250 12.70 -6.27 -5.06
CA LYS A 250 13.56 -6.81 -6.12
C LYS A 250 14.22 -5.71 -6.94
N VAL A 251 13.49 -4.64 -7.29
CA VAL A 251 14.08 -3.45 -7.96
C VAL A 251 15.25 -2.89 -7.15
N TYR A 252 15.10 -2.78 -5.84
CA TYR A 252 16.17 -2.33 -4.95
C TYR A 252 17.35 -3.32 -4.90
N THR A 253 17.06 -4.62 -4.74
CA THR A 253 18.11 -5.63 -4.68
C THR A 253 18.92 -5.67 -5.99
N ASP A 254 18.25 -5.69 -7.13
CA ASP A 254 18.93 -5.77 -8.42
C ASP A 254 19.65 -4.45 -8.76
N GLY A 255 19.03 -3.29 -8.49
CA GLY A 255 19.62 -1.99 -8.84
C GLY A 255 20.73 -1.52 -7.90
N VAL A 256 20.56 -1.75 -6.59
CA VAL A 256 21.48 -1.21 -5.57
C VAL A 256 22.47 -2.25 -5.10
N MET A 257 22.04 -3.49 -4.85
CA MET A 257 22.91 -4.54 -4.33
C MET A 257 23.68 -5.25 -5.46
N ASN A 258 22.99 -5.57 -6.56
CA ASN A 258 23.57 -6.26 -7.70
C ASN A 258 24.15 -5.31 -8.76
N LEU A 259 23.92 -3.99 -8.63
CA LEU A 259 24.39 -2.94 -9.56
C LEU A 259 23.89 -3.15 -11.00
N ASP A 260 22.76 -3.83 -11.19
CA ASP A 260 22.11 -3.99 -12.49
C ASP A 260 21.17 -2.80 -12.75
N LEU A 261 21.72 -1.71 -13.27
CA LEU A 261 20.95 -0.49 -13.54
C LEU A 261 19.95 -0.68 -14.69
N GLY A 262 20.31 -1.44 -15.73
CA GLY A 262 19.45 -1.69 -16.89
C GLY A 262 18.25 -2.55 -16.52
N GLY A 263 18.49 -3.68 -15.87
CA GLY A 263 17.46 -4.61 -15.43
C GLY A 263 16.53 -4.00 -14.38
N SER A 264 17.07 -3.36 -13.34
CA SER A 264 16.25 -2.72 -12.30
C SER A 264 15.42 -1.54 -12.85
N SER A 265 15.94 -0.79 -13.82
CA SER A 265 15.19 0.26 -14.51
C SER A 265 14.05 -0.32 -15.35
N ALA A 266 14.26 -1.43 -16.05
CA ALA A 266 13.20 -2.12 -16.79
C ALA A 266 12.11 -2.67 -15.84
N GLN A 267 12.49 -3.24 -14.70
CA GLN A 267 11.55 -3.65 -13.63
C GLN A 267 10.75 -2.46 -13.11
N SER A 268 11.38 -1.32 -12.88
CA SER A 268 10.71 -0.08 -12.43
C SER A 268 9.68 0.41 -13.45
N VAL A 269 10.01 0.36 -14.75
CA VAL A 269 9.07 0.71 -15.82
C VAL A 269 7.88 -0.26 -15.87
N ILE A 270 8.12 -1.57 -15.74
CA ILE A 270 7.05 -2.57 -15.67
C ILE A 270 6.15 -2.29 -14.46
N LEU A 271 6.73 -2.07 -13.28
CA LEU A 271 5.99 -1.77 -12.06
C LEU A 271 5.14 -0.50 -12.21
N MET A 272 5.70 0.55 -12.79
CA MET A 272 4.99 1.79 -13.10
C MET A 272 3.78 1.54 -14.02
N VAL A 273 3.96 0.79 -15.10
CA VAL A 273 2.88 0.44 -16.04
C VAL A 273 1.79 -0.39 -15.35
N VAL A 274 2.17 -1.35 -14.53
CA VAL A 274 1.22 -2.18 -13.74
C VAL A 274 0.37 -1.30 -12.84
N VAL A 275 0.99 -0.43 -12.03
CA VAL A 275 0.26 0.42 -11.09
C VAL A 275 -0.60 1.46 -11.78
N ILE A 276 -0.13 2.10 -12.85
CA ILE A 276 -0.93 3.01 -13.67
C ILE A 276 -2.15 2.27 -14.25
N THR A 277 -1.94 1.07 -14.78
CA THR A 277 -3.03 0.26 -15.35
C THR A 277 -4.04 -0.13 -14.28
N LEU A 278 -3.60 -0.62 -13.13
CA LEU A 278 -4.49 -0.95 -12.01
C LEU A 278 -5.29 0.27 -11.56
N THR A 279 -4.63 1.41 -11.39
CA THR A 279 -5.30 2.66 -11.00
C THR A 279 -6.32 3.10 -12.06
N ALA A 280 -5.95 3.07 -13.34
CA ALA A 280 -6.86 3.41 -14.44
C ALA A 280 -8.09 2.46 -14.48
N LEU A 281 -7.87 1.16 -14.25
CA LEU A 281 -8.97 0.18 -14.15
C LEU A 281 -9.86 0.46 -12.95
N GLN A 282 -9.30 0.79 -11.78
CA GLN A 282 -10.07 1.17 -10.60
C GLN A 282 -10.96 2.38 -10.88
N PHE A 283 -10.41 3.46 -11.47
CA PHE A 283 -11.20 4.64 -11.84
C PHE A 283 -12.26 4.35 -12.91
N ARG A 284 -11.94 3.54 -13.91
CA ARG A 284 -12.88 3.25 -15.01
C ARG A 284 -14.04 2.35 -14.61
N PHE A 285 -13.80 1.34 -13.76
CA PHE A 285 -14.78 0.29 -13.48
C PHE A 285 -15.42 0.39 -12.10
N ILE A 286 -14.66 0.80 -11.09
CA ILE A 286 -15.14 0.82 -9.70
C ILE A 286 -15.82 2.15 -9.41
N GLU A 287 -15.23 3.28 -9.84
CA GLU A 287 -15.81 4.62 -9.64
C GLU A 287 -17.23 4.74 -10.21
N ARG A 288 -17.53 4.10 -11.34
CA ARG A 288 -18.88 4.08 -11.93
C ARG A 288 -19.96 3.45 -11.05
N LYS A 289 -19.57 2.63 -10.07
CA LYS A 289 -20.46 1.99 -9.09
C LYS A 289 -20.52 2.74 -7.77
N VAL A 290 -19.80 3.85 -7.65
CA VAL A 290 -19.80 4.70 -6.47
C VAL A 290 -21.05 5.59 -6.47
N HIS A 291 -21.75 5.63 -5.33
CA HIS A 291 -22.94 6.47 -5.12
C HIS A 291 -22.50 7.73 -4.37
N TYR A 292 -22.52 8.86 -5.07
CA TYR A 292 -22.19 10.18 -4.51
C TYR A 292 -23.41 10.87 -3.91
#